data_5beff3a6464537cc0fb410a51f0599fa
#
_entry.id   5beff3a6464537cc0fb410a51f0599fa
#
_cell.length_a   1.000
_cell.length_b   1.000
_cell.length_c   1.000
_cell.angle_alpha   90.00
_cell.angle_beta   90.00
_cell.angle_gamma   90.00
#
_symmetry.space_group_name_H-M   'P 1'
#
loop_
_entity.id
_entity.type
_entity.pdbx_description
1 polymer ?
#
loop_
_entity_poly.entity_id
_entity_poly.type
_entity_poly.pdbx_seq_one_letter_code
_entity_poly.pdbx_strand_id
1 'polypeptide(L)'
;MRFLILTQYYPPETGAPQNRLSGLARELKAAGHEVCILTAMPNYPAMEIHERYKGKKYVCEQFENIDVHRSWIYVSKNRSVISRLLNYFSFTFSSMFYAGRIKGDFDYLMVESPPLFLGISAWWISKRKNAKMVFNVSDLWPESAEKLGVITNRTFLKMATILEEWLYKKAFMVTGQTQGIVADIKKRFPNKTVHWLPNGVDESIFSFQRTIDVRKQLQFSKSDFLIMYGGIIGLAQGLDVILDAAKLLPAESKITYLLLGDGPEKKRLQQRVIDEQITRVKFLELVSREVVPSYVDAVDVAVIPLKKMDLFLGAIPSKIFENLALGKPLLLSVDGEARKLFVDEGKAALFIEPENSQMLAEKSLLLEANPALVREMGNNGKTYVQSYFMRKKITSDWVSLLN
;
A
#
# COMPACT_ATOMS: atom_id res chain seq x y z
N MET A 1 12.86 -23.11 6.30
CA MET A 1 12.49 -23.05 4.86
C MET A 1 13.28 -21.94 4.17
N ARG A 2 13.45 -22.06 2.84
CA ARG A 2 14.11 -21.07 1.99
C ARG A 2 13.08 -20.41 1.07
N PHE A 3 12.97 -19.08 1.15
CA PHE A 3 12.04 -18.28 0.39
C PHE A 3 12.75 -17.41 -0.65
N LEU A 4 12.27 -17.43 -1.89
CA LEU A 4 12.60 -16.45 -2.92
C LEU A 4 11.38 -15.53 -3.11
N ILE A 5 11.53 -14.23 -2.87
CA ILE A 5 10.50 -13.24 -3.13
C ILE A 5 10.83 -12.51 -4.44
N LEU A 6 9.96 -12.65 -5.44
CA LEU A 6 10.06 -12.00 -6.73
C LEU A 6 9.08 -10.82 -6.77
N THR A 7 9.62 -9.62 -6.88
CA THR A 7 8.82 -8.39 -6.93
C THR A 7 9.48 -7.35 -7.82
N GLN A 8 8.68 -6.52 -8.49
CA GLN A 8 9.26 -5.42 -9.26
C GLN A 8 9.77 -4.29 -8.36
N TYR A 9 9.14 -4.09 -7.20
CA TYR A 9 9.40 -2.95 -6.32
C TYR A 9 9.87 -3.41 -4.94
N TYR A 10 11.03 -2.89 -4.51
CA TYR A 10 11.63 -3.20 -3.21
C TYR A 10 12.46 -2.01 -2.70
N PRO A 11 12.68 -1.83 -1.40
CA PRO A 11 13.54 -0.74 -0.91
C PRO A 11 14.87 -0.63 -1.67
N PRO A 12 15.43 0.60 -1.87
CA PRO A 12 15.08 1.86 -1.18
C PRO A 12 13.87 2.62 -1.74
N GLU A 13 13.17 2.08 -2.72
CA GLU A 13 11.91 2.67 -3.19
C GLU A 13 10.87 2.65 -2.07
N THR A 14 9.98 3.65 -2.07
CA THR A 14 8.93 3.80 -1.07
C THR A 14 7.55 3.61 -1.68
N GLY A 15 6.71 2.82 -1.01
CA GLY A 15 5.35 2.54 -1.45
C GLY A 15 4.74 1.36 -0.70
N ALA A 16 3.46 1.09 -0.90
CA ALA A 16 2.76 0.03 -0.18
C ALA A 16 3.33 -1.38 -0.45
N PRO A 17 3.63 -1.79 -1.70
CA PRO A 17 4.23 -3.10 -1.98
C PRO A 17 5.62 -3.25 -1.36
N GLN A 18 6.47 -2.24 -1.49
CA GLN A 18 7.82 -2.24 -0.92
C GLN A 18 7.80 -2.44 0.59
N ASN A 19 6.95 -1.68 1.27
CA ASN A 19 6.79 -1.74 2.72
C ASN A 19 6.27 -3.09 3.19
N ARG A 20 5.27 -3.64 2.50
CA ARG A 20 4.70 -4.93 2.82
C ARG A 20 5.71 -6.05 2.66
N LEU A 21 6.36 -6.12 1.49
CA LEU A 21 7.25 -7.23 1.17
C LEU A 21 8.56 -7.18 1.96
N SER A 22 9.12 -5.98 2.22
CA SER A 22 10.29 -5.88 3.10
C SER A 22 9.95 -6.26 4.54
N GLY A 23 8.78 -5.86 5.04
CA GLY A 23 8.30 -6.29 6.35
C GLY A 23 8.07 -7.80 6.43
N LEU A 24 7.43 -8.41 5.42
CA LEU A 24 7.27 -9.86 5.34
C LEU A 24 8.63 -10.58 5.32
N ALA A 25 9.57 -10.09 4.53
CA ALA A 25 10.91 -10.67 4.45
C ALA A 25 11.66 -10.61 5.80
N ARG A 26 11.54 -9.49 6.54
CA ARG A 26 12.09 -9.35 7.91
C ARG A 26 11.49 -10.37 8.87
N GLU A 27 10.16 -10.51 8.88
CA GLU A 27 9.48 -11.45 9.78
C GLU A 27 9.82 -12.91 9.46
N LEU A 28 9.90 -13.27 8.18
CA LEU A 28 10.35 -14.60 7.75
C LEU A 28 11.77 -14.87 8.24
N LYS A 29 12.68 -13.90 8.10
CA LYS A 29 14.05 -14.02 8.58
C LYS A 29 14.15 -14.10 10.10
N ALA A 30 13.39 -13.29 10.82
CA ALA A 30 13.31 -13.31 12.28
C ALA A 30 12.77 -14.66 12.80
N ALA A 31 11.89 -15.32 12.02
CA ALA A 31 11.40 -16.67 12.29
C ALA A 31 12.41 -17.79 11.94
N GLY A 32 13.64 -17.46 11.55
CA GLY A 32 14.70 -18.43 11.26
C GLY A 32 14.68 -18.99 9.83
N HIS A 33 13.94 -18.37 8.91
CA HIS A 33 13.93 -18.78 7.51
C HIS A 33 15.04 -18.08 6.71
N GLU A 34 15.53 -18.73 5.66
CA GLU A 34 16.38 -18.09 4.67
C GLU A 34 15.50 -17.32 3.66
N VAL A 35 15.83 -16.06 3.43
CA VAL A 35 15.08 -15.20 2.52
C VAL A 35 16.01 -14.55 1.51
N CYS A 36 15.65 -14.63 0.25
CA CYS A 36 16.32 -13.99 -0.87
C CYS A 36 15.30 -13.18 -1.68
N ILE A 37 15.69 -12.01 -2.13
CA ILE A 37 14.84 -11.12 -2.94
C ILE A 37 15.39 -11.05 -4.35
N LEU A 38 14.52 -11.20 -5.35
CA LEU A 38 14.81 -10.85 -6.75
C LEU A 38 13.90 -9.69 -7.16
N THR A 39 14.51 -8.55 -7.47
CA THR A 39 13.77 -7.31 -7.76
C THR A 39 14.39 -6.52 -8.91
N ALA A 40 13.71 -5.47 -9.36
CA ALA A 40 14.24 -4.56 -10.36
C ALA A 40 15.23 -3.55 -9.77
N MET A 41 16.02 -2.90 -10.64
CA MET A 41 16.76 -1.71 -10.25
C MET A 41 15.78 -0.63 -9.78
N PRO A 42 16.07 0.06 -8.66
CA PRO A 42 15.17 1.09 -8.12
C PRO A 42 14.92 2.22 -9.11
N ASN A 43 13.64 2.54 -9.35
CA ASN A 43 13.22 3.52 -10.34
C ASN A 43 11.93 4.29 -9.96
N TYR A 44 11.20 3.83 -8.98
CA TYR A 44 9.92 4.42 -8.56
C TYR A 44 10.12 5.34 -7.33
N PRO A 45 9.43 6.47 -7.20
CA PRO A 45 8.38 7.00 -8.09
C PRO A 45 8.88 7.89 -9.24
N ALA A 46 10.15 8.23 -9.26
CA ALA A 46 10.74 9.20 -10.21
C ALA A 46 10.72 8.73 -11.67
N MET A 47 10.46 7.43 -11.93
CA MET A 47 10.55 6.80 -13.24
C MET A 47 11.93 7.06 -13.87
N GLU A 48 12.96 6.92 -13.05
CA GLU A 48 14.37 7.06 -13.41
C GLU A 48 15.21 6.13 -12.53
N ILE A 49 16.20 5.43 -13.13
CA ILE A 49 17.08 4.56 -12.35
C ILE A 49 17.87 5.41 -11.35
N HIS A 50 17.80 5.01 -10.09
CA HIS A 50 18.54 5.68 -9.03
C HIS A 50 20.05 5.70 -9.33
N GLU A 51 20.73 6.84 -9.09
CA GLU A 51 22.13 7.10 -9.45
C GLU A 51 23.08 5.94 -9.14
N ARG A 52 22.98 5.37 -7.94
CA ARG A 52 23.83 4.24 -7.50
C ARG A 52 23.78 3.03 -8.44
N TYR A 53 22.70 2.88 -9.22
CA TYR A 53 22.43 1.71 -10.07
C TYR A 53 22.50 2.02 -11.56
N LYS A 54 22.70 3.29 -11.96
CA LYS A 54 22.82 3.67 -13.38
C LYS A 54 23.90 2.85 -14.09
N GLY A 55 23.61 2.39 -15.30
CA GLY A 55 24.51 1.60 -16.14
C GLY A 55 24.68 0.15 -15.73
N LYS A 56 24.18 -0.27 -14.58
CA LYS A 56 24.29 -1.65 -14.08
C LYS A 56 23.16 -2.51 -14.64
N LYS A 57 23.50 -3.75 -15.04
CA LYS A 57 22.50 -4.74 -15.51
C LYS A 57 22.10 -5.71 -14.40
N TYR A 58 22.94 -5.87 -13.39
CA TYR A 58 22.73 -6.76 -12.25
C TYR A 58 23.52 -6.27 -11.05
N VAL A 59 22.92 -6.33 -9.87
CA VAL A 59 23.56 -6.04 -8.59
C VAL A 59 23.11 -7.09 -7.57
N CYS A 60 24.04 -7.58 -6.76
CA CYS A 60 23.74 -8.35 -5.57
C CYS A 60 24.23 -7.53 -4.37
N GLU A 61 23.34 -7.24 -3.45
CA GLU A 61 23.62 -6.44 -2.26
C GLU A 61 22.85 -7.00 -1.06
N GLN A 62 23.17 -6.54 0.13
CA GLN A 62 22.38 -6.84 1.33
C GLN A 62 21.55 -5.62 1.75
N PHE A 63 20.30 -5.86 2.08
CA PHE A 63 19.41 -4.91 2.71
C PHE A 63 18.81 -5.55 3.96
N GLU A 64 19.03 -4.94 5.12
CA GLU A 64 18.58 -5.49 6.43
C GLU A 64 19.02 -6.97 6.63
N ASN A 65 20.26 -7.27 6.26
CA ASN A 65 20.84 -8.63 6.27
C ASN A 65 20.11 -9.66 5.38
N ILE A 66 19.34 -9.25 4.39
CA ILE A 66 18.67 -10.09 3.38
C ILE A 66 19.39 -9.88 2.05
N ASP A 67 19.70 -10.99 1.36
CA ASP A 67 20.31 -10.94 0.02
C ASP A 67 19.28 -10.41 -0.99
N VAL A 68 19.63 -9.30 -1.65
CA VAL A 68 18.81 -8.65 -2.65
C VAL A 68 19.52 -8.66 -4.00
N HIS A 69 18.94 -9.39 -4.93
CA HIS A 69 19.37 -9.46 -6.32
C HIS A 69 18.54 -8.51 -7.17
N ARG A 70 19.19 -7.52 -7.76
CA ARG A 70 18.54 -6.53 -8.63
C ARG A 70 18.88 -6.81 -10.07
N SER A 71 17.87 -6.87 -10.93
CA SER A 71 18.06 -7.05 -12.35
C SER A 71 17.60 -5.82 -13.13
N TRP A 72 18.08 -5.72 -14.36
CA TRP A 72 17.78 -4.62 -15.25
C TRP A 72 16.29 -4.48 -15.54
N ILE A 73 15.86 -3.24 -15.69
CA ILE A 73 14.50 -2.85 -16.09
C ILE A 73 14.58 -1.66 -17.05
N TYR A 74 13.71 -1.66 -18.05
CA TYR A 74 13.52 -0.48 -18.91
C TYR A 74 12.71 0.56 -18.15
N VAL A 75 13.19 1.81 -18.13
CA VAL A 75 12.53 2.92 -17.46
C VAL A 75 12.41 4.10 -18.41
N SER A 76 11.25 4.75 -18.43
CA SER A 76 10.98 5.93 -19.25
C SER A 76 10.06 6.89 -18.51
N LYS A 77 10.32 8.18 -18.62
CA LYS A 77 9.44 9.26 -18.13
C LYS A 77 8.15 9.38 -18.95
N ASN A 78 8.10 8.74 -20.14
CA ASN A 78 6.90 8.67 -20.96
C ASN A 78 5.86 7.74 -20.28
N ARG A 79 4.69 8.29 -19.93
CA ARG A 79 3.61 7.58 -19.24
C ARG A 79 2.67 6.81 -20.18
N SER A 80 3.05 6.59 -21.44
CA SER A 80 2.24 5.82 -22.40
C SER A 80 2.06 4.36 -21.95
N VAL A 81 0.98 3.72 -22.39
CA VAL A 81 0.70 2.31 -22.13
C VAL A 81 1.85 1.42 -22.63
N ILE A 82 2.38 1.74 -23.81
CA ILE A 82 3.50 0.99 -24.43
C ILE A 82 4.74 1.06 -23.51
N SER A 83 5.07 2.25 -23.02
CA SER A 83 6.22 2.42 -22.12
C SER A 83 6.07 1.61 -20.82
N ARG A 84 4.85 1.55 -20.25
CA ARG A 84 4.55 0.72 -19.08
C ARG A 84 4.67 -0.77 -19.38
N LEU A 85 4.19 -1.23 -20.52
CA LEU A 85 4.32 -2.62 -20.94
C LEU A 85 5.79 -3.01 -21.16
N LEU A 86 6.58 -2.16 -21.82
CA LEU A 86 8.03 -2.37 -21.96
C LEU A 86 8.74 -2.44 -20.59
N ASN A 87 8.34 -1.60 -19.65
CA ASN A 87 8.85 -1.65 -18.28
C ASN A 87 8.57 -3.02 -17.64
N TYR A 88 7.33 -3.50 -17.68
CA TYR A 88 6.95 -4.79 -17.10
C TYR A 88 7.63 -5.97 -17.79
N PHE A 89 7.59 -6.03 -19.11
CA PHE A 89 8.20 -7.13 -19.86
C PHE A 89 9.73 -7.15 -19.72
N SER A 90 10.38 -6.00 -19.72
CA SER A 90 11.83 -5.95 -19.56
C SER A 90 12.29 -6.57 -18.25
N PHE A 91 11.59 -6.28 -17.14
CA PHE A 91 11.89 -6.89 -15.85
C PHE A 91 11.48 -8.38 -15.82
N THR A 92 10.34 -8.74 -16.41
CA THR A 92 9.94 -10.16 -16.52
C THR A 92 11.05 -10.99 -17.16
N PHE A 93 11.61 -10.56 -18.31
CA PHE A 93 12.68 -11.30 -18.98
C PHE A 93 14.02 -11.21 -18.24
N SER A 94 14.39 -10.03 -17.74
CA SER A 94 15.65 -9.86 -17.03
C SER A 94 15.69 -10.67 -15.72
N SER A 95 14.58 -10.76 -15.00
CA SER A 95 14.48 -11.56 -13.78
C SER A 95 14.66 -13.06 -14.07
N MET A 96 14.09 -13.57 -15.17
CA MET A 96 14.31 -14.96 -15.60
C MET A 96 15.80 -15.23 -15.88
N PHE A 97 16.46 -14.32 -16.60
CA PHE A 97 17.87 -14.45 -16.94
C PHE A 97 18.76 -14.42 -15.70
N TYR A 98 18.56 -13.42 -14.84
CA TYR A 98 19.43 -13.25 -13.66
C TYR A 98 19.10 -14.15 -12.49
N ALA A 99 17.94 -14.81 -12.46
CA ALA A 99 17.63 -15.85 -11.48
C ALA A 99 18.64 -17.01 -11.51
N GLY A 100 19.32 -17.24 -12.64
CA GLY A 100 20.41 -18.21 -12.76
C GLY A 100 21.63 -17.90 -11.86
N ARG A 101 21.83 -16.65 -11.46
CA ARG A 101 22.91 -16.23 -10.57
C ARG A 101 22.61 -16.46 -9.08
N ILE A 102 21.36 -16.68 -8.72
CA ILE A 102 20.93 -17.00 -7.37
C ILE A 102 21.19 -18.49 -7.16
N LYS A 103 22.03 -18.84 -6.19
CA LYS A 103 22.44 -20.23 -5.94
C LYS A 103 21.43 -21.00 -5.10
N GLY A 104 21.36 -22.31 -5.37
CA GLY A 104 20.55 -23.26 -4.60
C GLY A 104 19.08 -23.29 -5.00
N ASP A 105 18.38 -24.26 -4.39
CA ASP A 105 16.93 -24.45 -4.52
C ASP A 105 16.19 -23.67 -3.44
N PHE A 106 14.88 -23.51 -3.62
CA PHE A 106 14.01 -22.83 -2.67
C PHE A 106 12.77 -23.67 -2.40
N ASP A 107 12.27 -23.65 -1.17
CA ASP A 107 11.01 -24.32 -0.85
C ASP A 107 9.83 -23.58 -1.48
N TYR A 108 9.88 -22.23 -1.42
CA TYR A 108 8.81 -21.37 -1.92
C TYR A 108 9.37 -20.20 -2.73
N LEU A 109 8.66 -19.89 -3.83
CA LEU A 109 8.81 -18.66 -4.58
C LEU A 109 7.54 -17.87 -4.46
N MET A 110 7.57 -16.73 -3.76
CA MET A 110 6.46 -15.79 -3.69
C MET A 110 6.63 -14.72 -4.77
N VAL A 111 5.57 -14.47 -5.55
CA VAL A 111 5.56 -13.40 -6.57
C VAL A 111 4.44 -12.41 -6.28
N GLU A 112 4.75 -11.12 -6.40
CA GLU A 112 3.82 -10.01 -6.24
C GLU A 112 3.10 -9.67 -7.55
N SER A 113 1.79 -9.55 -7.51
CA SER A 113 0.95 -9.07 -8.60
C SER A 113 0.02 -7.93 -8.14
N PRO A 114 -0.05 -6.79 -8.87
CA PRO A 114 0.63 -6.47 -10.13
C PRO A 114 2.14 -6.21 -9.99
N PRO A 115 2.92 -6.34 -11.09
CA PRO A 115 2.47 -6.58 -12.47
C PRO A 115 2.20 -8.07 -12.75
N LEU A 116 1.07 -8.38 -13.39
CA LEU A 116 0.64 -9.75 -13.70
C LEU A 116 1.69 -10.55 -14.51
N PHE A 117 2.36 -9.89 -15.48
CA PHE A 117 3.34 -10.54 -16.35
C PHE A 117 4.53 -11.13 -15.61
N LEU A 118 4.83 -10.60 -14.40
CA LEU A 118 5.89 -11.14 -13.54
C LEU A 118 5.60 -12.58 -13.10
N GLY A 119 4.34 -12.98 -13.10
CA GLY A 119 3.92 -14.35 -12.85
C GLY A 119 4.49 -15.37 -13.84
N ILE A 120 4.75 -14.97 -15.09
CA ILE A 120 5.40 -15.82 -16.09
C ILE A 120 6.84 -16.13 -15.65
N SER A 121 7.57 -15.10 -15.24
CA SER A 121 8.91 -15.26 -14.68
C SER A 121 8.90 -16.14 -13.43
N ALA A 122 7.95 -15.87 -12.53
CA ALA A 122 7.80 -16.64 -11.29
C ALA A 122 7.57 -18.13 -11.56
N TRP A 123 6.66 -18.46 -12.48
CA TRP A 123 6.41 -19.85 -12.87
C TRP A 123 7.66 -20.52 -13.44
N TRP A 124 8.37 -19.84 -14.34
CA TRP A 124 9.58 -20.38 -14.94
C TRP A 124 10.71 -20.57 -13.91
N ILE A 125 10.94 -19.56 -13.04
CA ILE A 125 11.97 -19.64 -11.97
C ILE A 125 11.61 -20.72 -10.96
N SER A 126 10.33 -20.86 -10.57
CA SER A 126 9.89 -21.85 -9.61
C SER A 126 10.22 -23.27 -10.08
N LYS A 127 10.07 -23.54 -11.38
CA LYS A 127 10.45 -24.83 -11.98
C LYS A 127 11.96 -25.08 -11.94
N ARG A 128 12.77 -24.03 -12.20
CA ARG A 128 14.24 -24.14 -12.20
C ARG A 128 14.85 -24.20 -10.80
N LYS A 129 14.14 -23.73 -9.80
CA LYS A 129 14.59 -23.67 -8.40
C LYS A 129 13.87 -24.67 -7.50
N ASN A 130 13.16 -25.63 -8.06
CA ASN A 130 12.33 -26.62 -7.34
C ASN A 130 11.38 -26.01 -6.31
N ALA A 131 10.92 -24.76 -6.52
CA ALA A 131 10.15 -24.01 -5.56
C ALA A 131 8.64 -24.16 -5.81
N LYS A 132 7.84 -24.24 -4.75
CA LYS A 132 6.39 -24.10 -4.81
C LYS A 132 6.03 -22.63 -5.02
N MET A 133 5.32 -22.27 -6.09
CA MET A 133 4.97 -20.89 -6.41
C MET A 133 3.78 -20.42 -5.57
N VAL A 134 3.98 -19.37 -4.79
CA VAL A 134 2.91 -18.60 -4.10
C VAL A 134 2.64 -17.33 -4.89
N PHE A 135 1.41 -17.17 -5.36
CA PHE A 135 1.00 -16.02 -6.18
C PHE A 135 0.24 -15.03 -5.31
N ASN A 136 0.89 -13.89 -4.96
CA ASN A 136 0.30 -12.88 -4.10
C ASN A 136 -0.43 -11.82 -4.94
N VAL A 137 -1.72 -11.65 -4.68
CA VAL A 137 -2.62 -10.76 -5.39
C VAL A 137 -2.93 -9.55 -4.51
N SER A 138 -2.38 -8.39 -4.88
CA SER A 138 -2.66 -7.12 -4.21
C SER A 138 -3.83 -6.39 -4.83
N ASP A 139 -4.13 -6.71 -6.09
CA ASP A 139 -5.19 -6.09 -6.87
C ASP A 139 -5.63 -7.09 -7.96
N LEU A 140 -6.94 -7.20 -8.19
CA LEU A 140 -7.50 -8.05 -9.25
C LEU A 140 -7.22 -7.42 -10.62
N TRP A 141 -6.06 -7.70 -11.16
CA TRP A 141 -5.64 -7.24 -12.47
C TRP A 141 -5.82 -8.37 -13.50
N PRO A 142 -6.46 -8.18 -14.67
CA PRO A 142 -6.67 -6.91 -15.40
C PRO A 142 -7.97 -6.17 -15.05
N GLU A 143 -8.88 -6.72 -14.27
CA GLU A 143 -10.19 -6.13 -13.98
C GLU A 143 -10.11 -4.69 -13.43
N SER A 144 -9.21 -4.44 -12.48
CA SER A 144 -9.02 -3.10 -11.92
C SER A 144 -8.56 -2.08 -12.97
N ALA A 145 -7.66 -2.48 -13.88
CA ALA A 145 -7.20 -1.61 -14.96
C ALA A 145 -8.31 -1.31 -15.99
N GLU A 146 -9.23 -2.24 -16.25
CA GLU A 146 -10.42 -2.04 -17.07
C GLU A 146 -11.39 -1.07 -16.40
N LYS A 147 -11.76 -1.32 -15.14
CA LYS A 147 -12.71 -0.48 -14.39
C LYS A 147 -12.21 0.95 -14.19
N LEU A 148 -10.89 1.14 -14.06
CA LEU A 148 -10.28 2.47 -14.00
C LEU A 148 -10.12 3.13 -15.38
N GLY A 149 -10.50 2.46 -16.46
CA GLY A 149 -10.37 2.98 -17.82
C GLY A 149 -8.91 3.12 -18.31
N VAL A 150 -7.95 2.50 -17.60
CA VAL A 150 -6.53 2.54 -17.96
C VAL A 150 -6.24 1.68 -19.17
N ILE A 151 -6.96 0.57 -19.31
CA ILE A 151 -6.88 -0.36 -20.44
C ILE A 151 -8.27 -0.60 -20.96
N THR A 152 -8.50 -0.25 -22.24
CA THR A 152 -9.81 -0.37 -22.90
C THR A 152 -9.82 -1.41 -24.03
N ASN A 153 -8.64 -1.91 -24.43
CA ASN A 153 -8.52 -2.90 -25.52
C ASN A 153 -9.03 -4.26 -25.06
N ARG A 154 -10.19 -4.67 -25.55
CA ARG A 154 -10.87 -5.94 -25.17
C ARG A 154 -10.04 -7.19 -25.44
N THR A 155 -9.29 -7.23 -26.55
CA THR A 155 -8.45 -8.39 -26.89
C THR A 155 -7.31 -8.53 -25.87
N PHE A 156 -6.66 -7.41 -25.51
CA PHE A 156 -5.63 -7.40 -24.50
C PHE A 156 -6.18 -7.83 -23.12
N LEU A 157 -7.32 -7.29 -22.72
CA LEU A 157 -7.98 -7.66 -21.46
C LEU A 157 -8.29 -9.17 -21.40
N LYS A 158 -8.85 -9.72 -22.48
CA LYS A 158 -9.12 -11.17 -22.59
C LYS A 158 -7.84 -12.00 -22.43
N MET A 159 -6.77 -11.64 -23.14
CA MET A 159 -5.48 -12.34 -23.02
C MET A 159 -4.88 -12.22 -21.61
N ALA A 160 -5.01 -11.07 -20.98
CA ALA A 160 -4.53 -10.84 -19.63
C ALA A 160 -5.35 -11.66 -18.60
N THR A 161 -6.67 -11.76 -18.77
CA THR A 161 -7.51 -12.63 -17.92
C THR A 161 -7.15 -14.11 -18.09
N ILE A 162 -6.92 -14.58 -19.31
CA ILE A 162 -6.45 -15.95 -19.56
C ILE A 162 -5.11 -16.21 -18.85
N LEU A 163 -4.18 -15.24 -18.90
CA LEU A 163 -2.90 -15.34 -18.20
C LEU A 163 -3.08 -15.38 -16.68
N GLU A 164 -3.91 -14.50 -16.12
CA GLU A 164 -4.24 -14.46 -14.69
C GLU A 164 -4.77 -15.82 -14.22
N GLU A 165 -5.80 -16.36 -14.91
CA GLU A 165 -6.38 -17.65 -14.61
C GLU A 165 -5.40 -18.81 -14.72
N TRP A 166 -4.53 -18.76 -15.73
CA TRP A 166 -3.47 -19.75 -15.89
C TRP A 166 -2.49 -19.70 -14.73
N LEU A 167 -2.09 -18.51 -14.27
CA LEU A 167 -1.19 -18.33 -13.14
C LEU A 167 -1.83 -18.83 -11.84
N TYR A 168 -3.11 -18.54 -11.60
CA TYR A 168 -3.82 -19.07 -10.44
C TYR A 168 -3.86 -20.60 -10.45
N LYS A 169 -4.10 -21.23 -11.62
CA LYS A 169 -4.09 -22.69 -11.76
C LYS A 169 -2.70 -23.28 -11.50
N LYS A 170 -1.62 -22.61 -11.94
CA LYS A 170 -0.22 -23.08 -11.80
C LYS A 170 0.38 -22.81 -10.43
N ALA A 171 -0.11 -21.83 -9.69
CA ALA A 171 0.36 -21.56 -8.33
C ALA A 171 0.11 -22.75 -7.39
N PHE A 172 1.01 -23.01 -6.46
CA PHE A 172 0.77 -23.92 -5.34
C PHE A 172 -0.33 -23.33 -4.43
N MET A 173 -0.21 -22.05 -4.08
CA MET A 173 -1.15 -21.29 -3.28
C MET A 173 -1.31 -19.90 -3.89
N VAL A 174 -2.51 -19.34 -3.81
CA VAL A 174 -2.79 -17.93 -4.11
C VAL A 174 -3.02 -17.21 -2.79
N THR A 175 -2.45 -16.02 -2.62
CA THR A 175 -2.75 -15.17 -1.47
C THR A 175 -3.40 -13.89 -1.97
N GLY A 176 -4.44 -13.42 -1.27
CA GLY A 176 -5.12 -12.16 -1.55
C GLY A 176 -4.94 -11.18 -0.40
N GLN A 177 -4.72 -9.92 -0.72
CA GLN A 177 -4.48 -8.87 0.27
C GLN A 177 -5.73 -8.49 1.06
N THR A 178 -6.90 -8.74 0.50
CA THR A 178 -8.21 -8.45 1.08
C THR A 178 -9.10 -9.68 1.02
N GLN A 179 -10.09 -9.75 1.89
CA GLN A 179 -11.06 -10.85 1.88
C GLN A 179 -11.91 -10.82 0.60
N GLY A 180 -12.16 -9.63 0.03
CA GLY A 180 -12.84 -9.48 -1.26
C GLY A 180 -12.07 -10.15 -2.40
N ILE A 181 -10.74 -9.96 -2.47
CA ILE A 181 -9.87 -10.65 -3.44
C ILE A 181 -9.93 -12.16 -3.24
N VAL A 182 -9.82 -12.61 -1.98
CA VAL A 182 -9.89 -14.05 -1.64
C VAL A 182 -11.23 -14.65 -2.05
N ALA A 183 -12.34 -13.97 -1.78
CA ALA A 183 -13.69 -14.42 -2.12
C ALA A 183 -13.90 -14.51 -3.63
N ASP A 184 -13.44 -13.50 -4.40
CA ASP A 184 -13.50 -13.53 -5.87
C ASP A 184 -12.74 -14.74 -6.43
N ILE A 185 -11.48 -14.92 -6.02
CA ILE A 185 -10.65 -16.02 -6.51
C ILE A 185 -11.24 -17.38 -6.11
N LYS A 186 -11.73 -17.55 -4.88
CA LYS A 186 -12.39 -18.79 -4.44
C LYS A 186 -13.66 -19.10 -5.23
N LYS A 187 -14.44 -18.07 -5.55
CA LYS A 187 -15.64 -18.21 -6.39
C LYS A 187 -15.29 -18.72 -7.79
N ARG A 188 -14.22 -18.18 -8.40
CA ARG A 188 -13.75 -18.57 -9.75
C ARG A 188 -12.99 -19.89 -9.75
N PHE A 189 -12.31 -20.22 -8.66
CA PHE A 189 -11.47 -21.41 -8.50
C PHE A 189 -11.73 -22.12 -7.16
N PRO A 190 -12.88 -22.82 -7.00
CA PRO A 190 -13.30 -23.41 -5.72
C PRO A 190 -12.30 -24.40 -5.11
N ASN A 191 -11.54 -25.12 -5.96
CA ASN A 191 -10.58 -26.13 -5.53
C ASN A 191 -9.15 -25.57 -5.30
N LYS A 192 -8.95 -24.25 -5.48
CA LYS A 192 -7.63 -23.62 -5.26
C LYS A 192 -7.46 -23.25 -3.79
N THR A 193 -6.29 -23.54 -3.25
CA THR A 193 -5.88 -23.00 -1.95
C THR A 193 -5.69 -21.50 -2.08
N VAL A 194 -6.59 -20.73 -1.47
CA VAL A 194 -6.54 -19.26 -1.44
C VAL A 194 -6.56 -18.82 0.01
N HIS A 195 -5.56 -18.01 0.39
CA HIS A 195 -5.41 -17.51 1.76
C HIS A 195 -5.43 -15.99 1.81
N TRP A 196 -6.00 -15.45 2.88
CA TRP A 196 -5.95 -14.02 3.15
C TRP A 196 -4.61 -13.64 3.77
N LEU A 197 -3.84 -12.81 3.07
CA LEU A 197 -2.55 -12.28 3.52
C LEU A 197 -2.64 -10.74 3.56
N PRO A 198 -3.23 -10.15 4.61
CA PRO A 198 -3.47 -8.72 4.68
C PRO A 198 -2.18 -7.92 4.83
N ASN A 199 -2.30 -6.62 4.61
CA ASN A 199 -1.32 -5.67 5.13
C ASN A 199 -1.32 -5.71 6.66
N GLY A 200 -0.18 -5.36 7.23
CA GLY A 200 -0.04 -5.27 8.68
C GLY A 200 1.00 -4.23 9.07
N VAL A 201 1.22 -4.10 10.37
CA VAL A 201 2.22 -3.21 10.96
C VAL A 201 3.35 -3.99 11.60
N ASP A 202 4.52 -3.38 11.60
CA ASP A 202 5.69 -3.86 12.30
C ASP A 202 5.58 -3.52 13.80
N GLU A 203 6.11 -4.39 14.67
CA GLU A 203 6.04 -4.19 16.12
C GLU A 203 6.70 -2.88 16.58
N SER A 204 7.74 -2.46 15.86
CA SER A 204 8.50 -1.24 16.16
C SER A 204 7.65 0.03 16.18
N ILE A 205 6.49 0.05 15.49
CA ILE A 205 5.63 1.23 15.47
C ILE A 205 5.00 1.53 16.84
N PHE A 206 4.77 0.49 17.66
CA PHE A 206 4.18 0.65 18.99
C PHE A 206 5.17 1.18 20.03
N SER A 207 6.48 1.07 19.76
CA SER A 207 7.58 1.64 20.54
C SER A 207 8.14 2.91 19.92
N PHE A 208 7.43 3.51 18.96
CA PHE A 208 7.84 4.72 18.28
C PHE A 208 8.09 5.86 19.29
N GLN A 209 9.24 6.50 19.12
CA GLN A 209 9.58 7.73 19.85
C GLN A 209 9.61 8.90 18.89
N ARG A 210 8.95 10.00 19.27
CA ARG A 210 8.89 11.21 18.46
C ARG A 210 10.30 11.76 18.22
N THR A 211 10.68 11.90 16.97
CA THR A 211 12.00 12.43 16.58
C THR A 211 11.99 13.94 16.36
N ILE A 212 10.82 14.51 16.03
CA ILE A 212 10.63 15.95 15.79
C ILE A 212 9.29 16.41 16.39
N ASP A 213 9.24 17.65 16.83
CA ASP A 213 8.00 18.30 17.25
C ASP A 213 7.36 18.99 16.04
N VAL A 214 6.53 18.22 15.32
CA VAL A 214 5.85 18.67 14.09
C VAL A 214 4.90 19.84 14.36
N ARG A 215 4.18 19.85 15.50
CA ARG A 215 3.27 20.97 15.82
C ARG A 215 4.03 22.27 15.96
N LYS A 216 5.17 22.26 16.67
CA LYS A 216 6.05 23.43 16.80
C LYS A 216 6.63 23.85 15.48
N GLN A 217 7.12 22.90 14.66
CA GLN A 217 7.69 23.17 13.33
C GLN A 217 6.67 23.82 12.38
N LEU A 218 5.42 23.39 12.43
CA LEU A 218 4.33 23.91 11.58
C LEU A 218 3.56 25.08 12.22
N GLN A 219 4.00 25.55 13.40
CA GLN A 219 3.42 26.65 14.18
C GLN A 219 1.95 26.40 14.60
N PHE A 220 1.62 25.14 14.94
CA PHE A 220 0.34 24.79 15.53
C PHE A 220 0.40 24.72 17.04
N SER A 221 -0.64 25.23 17.69
CA SER A 221 -0.83 25.15 19.14
C SER A 221 -1.43 23.79 19.56
N LYS A 222 -1.47 23.55 20.87
CA LYS A 222 -2.16 22.37 21.42
C LYS A 222 -3.68 22.44 21.26
N SER A 223 -4.24 23.64 21.05
CA SER A 223 -5.67 23.85 20.88
C SER A 223 -6.13 23.65 19.43
N ASP A 224 -5.21 23.60 18.46
CA ASP A 224 -5.56 23.35 17.06
C ASP A 224 -5.91 21.88 16.88
N PHE A 225 -6.95 21.60 16.10
CA PHE A 225 -7.40 20.26 15.78
C PHE A 225 -6.92 19.87 14.38
N LEU A 226 -6.00 18.91 14.32
CA LEU A 226 -5.31 18.56 13.08
C LEU A 226 -5.84 17.24 12.50
N ILE A 227 -6.31 17.27 11.26
CA ILE A 227 -6.74 16.10 10.52
C ILE A 227 -5.79 15.90 9.35
N MET A 228 -5.15 14.73 9.23
CA MET A 228 -4.13 14.51 8.21
C MET A 228 -4.50 13.41 7.23
N TYR A 229 -4.29 13.72 5.96
CA TYR A 229 -4.09 12.74 4.90
C TYR A 229 -2.59 12.57 4.67
N GLY A 230 -2.09 11.32 4.68
CA GLY A 230 -0.71 11.01 4.34
C GLY A 230 -0.62 10.00 3.20
N GLY A 231 0.13 10.32 2.12
CA GLY A 231 0.39 9.38 1.02
C GLY A 231 0.37 9.99 -0.37
N ILE A 232 0.13 9.15 -1.40
CA ILE A 232 0.10 9.59 -2.80
C ILE A 232 -1.11 10.51 -3.02
N ILE A 233 -0.85 11.71 -3.54
CA ILE A 233 -1.88 12.69 -3.93
C ILE A 233 -2.27 12.38 -5.39
N GLY A 234 -3.12 11.37 -5.56
CA GLY A 234 -3.51 10.82 -6.85
C GLY A 234 -5.02 10.85 -7.10
N LEU A 235 -5.39 10.47 -8.31
CA LEU A 235 -6.77 10.55 -8.80
C LEU A 235 -7.73 9.66 -7.99
N ALA A 236 -7.28 8.46 -7.62
CA ALA A 236 -8.10 7.48 -6.91
C ALA A 236 -8.48 7.91 -5.49
N GLN A 237 -7.68 8.79 -4.89
CA GLN A 237 -7.88 9.27 -3.53
C GLN A 237 -9.01 10.29 -3.41
N GLY A 238 -9.38 11.00 -4.50
CA GLY A 238 -10.50 11.93 -4.51
C GLY A 238 -10.37 13.06 -3.46
N LEU A 239 -9.16 13.63 -3.31
CA LEU A 239 -8.85 14.58 -2.22
C LEU A 239 -9.60 15.90 -2.33
N ASP A 240 -10.32 16.17 -3.41
CA ASP A 240 -11.23 17.30 -3.53
C ASP A 240 -12.25 17.35 -2.39
N VAL A 241 -12.68 16.19 -1.90
CA VAL A 241 -13.62 16.08 -0.78
C VAL A 241 -13.12 16.78 0.49
N ILE A 242 -11.80 16.78 0.72
CA ILE A 242 -11.17 17.46 1.87
C ILE A 242 -11.21 18.98 1.68
N LEU A 243 -10.96 19.47 0.46
CA LEU A 243 -11.00 20.89 0.14
C LEU A 243 -12.42 21.43 0.28
N ASP A 244 -13.40 20.67 -0.22
CA ASP A 244 -14.81 21.04 -0.12
C ASP A 244 -15.30 21.00 1.33
N ALA A 245 -14.91 19.99 2.12
CA ALA A 245 -15.24 19.93 3.54
C ALA A 245 -14.63 21.12 4.32
N ALA A 246 -13.41 21.53 3.98
CA ALA A 246 -12.74 22.66 4.62
C ALA A 246 -13.50 23.98 4.46
N LYS A 247 -14.19 24.18 3.34
CA LYS A 247 -15.03 25.37 3.08
C LYS A 247 -16.32 25.38 3.90
N LEU A 248 -16.78 24.21 4.36
CA LEU A 248 -18.01 24.06 5.14
C LEU A 248 -17.78 24.25 6.65
N LEU A 249 -16.54 24.36 7.08
CA LEU A 249 -16.23 24.54 8.49
C LEU A 249 -16.58 25.96 8.97
N PRO A 250 -17.24 26.11 10.12
CA PRO A 250 -17.56 27.42 10.69
C PRO A 250 -16.29 28.19 11.08
N ALA A 251 -16.40 29.51 11.16
CA ALA A 251 -15.26 30.40 11.40
C ALA A 251 -14.52 30.12 12.71
N GLU A 252 -15.26 29.73 13.75
CA GLU A 252 -14.75 29.41 15.09
C GLU A 252 -14.05 28.05 15.20
N SER A 253 -14.23 27.14 14.24
CA SER A 253 -13.57 25.83 14.25
C SER A 253 -12.04 25.96 14.19
N LYS A 254 -11.33 25.14 14.93
CA LYS A 254 -9.86 25.04 14.97
C LYS A 254 -9.30 23.95 14.06
N ILE A 255 -10.13 23.32 13.26
CA ILE A 255 -9.74 22.25 12.34
C ILE A 255 -8.84 22.80 11.23
N THR A 256 -7.72 22.12 11.02
CA THR A 256 -6.88 22.28 9.82
C THR A 256 -6.62 20.91 9.21
N TYR A 257 -6.88 20.78 7.92
CA TYR A 257 -6.53 19.60 7.15
C TYR A 257 -5.09 19.70 6.62
N LEU A 258 -4.29 18.68 6.89
CA LEU A 258 -2.91 18.56 6.43
C LEU A 258 -2.83 17.51 5.33
N LEU A 259 -2.26 17.83 4.18
CA LEU A 259 -2.05 16.93 3.06
C LEU A 259 -0.54 16.65 2.91
N LEU A 260 -0.08 15.55 3.52
CA LEU A 260 1.33 15.12 3.49
C LEU A 260 1.55 14.16 2.33
N GLY A 261 2.39 14.52 1.38
CA GLY A 261 2.77 13.64 0.29
C GLY A 261 2.98 14.34 -1.04
N ASP A 262 3.06 13.52 -2.09
CA ASP A 262 3.23 13.98 -3.47
C ASP A 262 2.40 13.15 -4.44
N GLY A 263 2.21 13.66 -5.66
CA GLY A 263 1.48 12.95 -6.68
C GLY A 263 0.94 13.83 -7.80
N PRO A 264 0.36 13.20 -8.85
CA PRO A 264 -0.06 13.92 -10.06
C PRO A 264 -1.14 14.99 -9.81
N GLU A 265 -1.95 14.86 -8.76
CA GLU A 265 -3.01 15.81 -8.43
C GLU A 265 -2.57 16.97 -7.53
N LYS A 266 -1.34 16.92 -6.95
CA LYS A 266 -0.89 17.91 -5.96
C LYS A 266 -0.97 19.33 -6.50
N LYS A 267 -0.41 19.59 -7.68
CA LYS A 267 -0.39 20.94 -8.28
C LYS A 267 -1.80 21.47 -8.56
N ARG A 268 -2.70 20.61 -9.08
CA ARG A 268 -4.09 20.99 -9.35
C ARG A 268 -4.83 21.38 -8.05
N LEU A 269 -4.67 20.57 -7.01
CA LEU A 269 -5.31 20.82 -5.71
C LEU A 269 -4.71 22.06 -5.01
N GLN A 270 -3.40 22.28 -5.10
CA GLN A 270 -2.76 23.50 -4.59
C GLN A 270 -3.29 24.74 -5.30
N GLN A 271 -3.43 24.69 -6.64
CA GLN A 271 -4.00 25.81 -7.40
C GLN A 271 -5.45 26.07 -6.97
N ARG A 272 -6.25 25.00 -6.79
CA ARG A 272 -7.62 25.12 -6.29
C ARG A 272 -7.71 25.79 -4.91
N VAL A 273 -6.77 25.46 -3.99
CA VAL A 273 -6.73 26.09 -2.65
C VAL A 273 -6.49 27.60 -2.77
N ILE A 274 -5.64 28.02 -3.72
CA ILE A 274 -5.36 29.45 -3.96
C ILE A 274 -6.57 30.14 -4.58
N ASP A 275 -7.12 29.58 -5.67
CA ASP A 275 -8.19 30.18 -6.45
C ASP A 275 -9.49 30.33 -5.61
N GLU A 276 -9.78 29.34 -4.77
CA GLU A 276 -10.97 29.32 -3.90
C GLU A 276 -10.69 29.87 -2.49
N GLN A 277 -9.49 30.41 -2.23
CA GLN A 277 -9.08 31.00 -0.94
C GLN A 277 -9.31 30.08 0.28
N ILE A 278 -9.01 28.79 0.15
CA ILE A 278 -9.23 27.80 1.21
C ILE A 278 -8.13 27.89 2.26
N THR A 279 -8.38 28.52 3.39
CA THR A 279 -7.37 28.78 4.44
C THR A 279 -7.10 27.59 5.37
N ARG A 280 -8.02 26.62 5.44
CA ARG A 280 -7.99 25.50 6.39
C ARG A 280 -7.38 24.21 5.81
N VAL A 281 -6.67 24.30 4.68
CA VAL A 281 -5.94 23.21 4.05
C VAL A 281 -4.47 23.62 3.90
N LYS A 282 -3.56 22.79 4.40
CA LYS A 282 -2.11 22.98 4.22
C LYS A 282 -1.49 21.75 3.54
N PHE A 283 -0.75 21.99 2.45
CA PHE A 283 0.08 20.98 1.82
C PHE A 283 1.44 20.92 2.52
N LEU A 284 1.86 19.71 2.88
CA LEU A 284 3.16 19.46 3.45
C LEU A 284 4.08 18.82 2.39
N GLU A 285 5.37 19.08 2.51
CA GLU A 285 6.35 18.46 1.62
C GLU A 285 6.54 16.97 1.96
N LEU A 286 7.00 16.23 0.95
CA LEU A 286 7.33 14.82 1.12
C LEU A 286 8.46 14.67 2.14
N VAL A 287 8.27 13.82 3.12
CA VAL A 287 9.28 13.50 4.14
C VAL A 287 9.74 12.04 4.00
N SER A 288 10.89 11.74 4.58
CA SER A 288 11.38 10.36 4.61
C SER A 288 10.46 9.47 5.46
N ARG A 289 10.46 8.18 5.15
CA ARG A 289 9.58 7.21 5.81
C ARG A 289 9.76 7.17 7.34
N GLU A 290 11.00 7.33 7.79
CA GLU A 290 11.37 7.29 9.21
C GLU A 290 10.75 8.45 9.99
N VAL A 291 10.44 9.55 9.29
CA VAL A 291 9.88 10.76 9.90
C VAL A 291 8.35 10.78 9.86
N VAL A 292 7.72 10.04 8.93
CA VAL A 292 6.25 9.97 8.80
C VAL A 292 5.54 9.69 10.13
N PRO A 293 5.99 8.74 10.99
CA PRO A 293 5.33 8.49 12.26
C PRO A 293 5.26 9.71 13.19
N SER A 294 6.26 10.64 13.12
CA SER A 294 6.21 11.90 13.90
C SER A 294 5.08 12.82 13.43
N TYR A 295 4.79 12.84 12.11
CA TYR A 295 3.67 13.59 11.57
C TYR A 295 2.32 12.97 11.97
N VAL A 296 2.22 11.63 11.89
CA VAL A 296 1.02 10.92 12.35
C VAL A 296 0.79 11.15 13.83
N ASP A 297 1.85 11.09 14.66
CA ASP A 297 1.73 11.32 16.11
C ASP A 297 1.29 12.76 16.46
N ALA A 298 1.65 13.73 15.63
CA ALA A 298 1.34 15.14 15.86
C ALA A 298 -0.12 15.53 15.60
N VAL A 299 -0.89 14.72 14.85
CA VAL A 299 -2.28 15.02 14.48
C VAL A 299 -3.28 14.35 15.41
N ASP A 300 -4.53 14.79 15.39
CA ASP A 300 -5.59 14.23 16.21
C ASP A 300 -6.32 13.09 15.51
N VAL A 301 -6.51 13.19 14.20
CA VAL A 301 -7.29 12.27 13.39
C VAL A 301 -6.61 12.08 12.03
N ALA A 302 -6.71 10.88 11.47
CA ALA A 302 -6.34 10.65 10.07
C ALA A 302 -7.58 10.56 9.18
N VAL A 303 -7.50 11.11 7.97
CA VAL A 303 -8.56 10.98 6.96
C VAL A 303 -8.09 10.09 5.82
N ILE A 304 -8.90 9.09 5.47
CA ILE A 304 -8.58 8.06 4.48
C ILE A 304 -9.67 8.03 3.41
N PRO A 305 -9.57 8.88 2.38
CA PRO A 305 -10.57 8.91 1.32
C PRO A 305 -10.15 8.07 0.12
N LEU A 306 -11.16 7.50 -0.56
CA LEU A 306 -11.12 7.02 -1.93
C LEU A 306 -12.34 7.53 -2.69
N LYS A 307 -12.25 7.57 -4.01
CA LYS A 307 -13.41 7.87 -4.88
C LYS A 307 -14.52 6.82 -4.71
N LYS A 308 -15.75 7.22 -4.98
CA LYS A 308 -16.90 6.32 -4.99
C LYS A 308 -16.87 5.43 -6.22
N MET A 309 -16.30 4.23 -6.07
CA MET A 309 -16.20 3.23 -7.14
C MET A 309 -16.35 1.83 -6.55
N ASP A 310 -17.12 0.96 -7.20
CA ASP A 310 -17.31 -0.44 -6.77
C ASP A 310 -15.99 -1.21 -6.63
N LEU A 311 -14.99 -0.84 -7.44
CA LEU A 311 -13.64 -1.38 -7.37
C LEU A 311 -13.01 -1.24 -5.97
N PHE A 312 -13.36 -0.18 -5.24
CA PHE A 312 -12.77 0.11 -3.94
C PHE A 312 -13.51 -0.53 -2.76
N LEU A 313 -14.63 -1.22 -2.99
CA LEU A 313 -15.35 -1.95 -1.94
C LEU A 313 -14.51 -3.06 -1.29
N GLY A 314 -13.55 -3.62 -2.03
CA GLY A 314 -12.57 -4.56 -1.50
C GLY A 314 -11.23 -3.93 -1.12
N ALA A 315 -11.07 -2.61 -1.16
CA ALA A 315 -9.80 -1.96 -0.89
C ALA A 315 -9.56 -1.72 0.61
N ILE A 316 -8.34 -2.02 1.07
CA ILE A 316 -7.88 -1.67 2.42
C ILE A 316 -6.59 -0.83 2.26
N PRO A 317 -6.70 0.51 2.29
CA PRO A 317 -5.53 1.38 2.21
C PRO A 317 -4.51 1.08 3.33
N SER A 318 -3.27 0.84 2.98
CA SER A 318 -2.21 0.42 3.92
C SER A 318 -1.94 1.43 5.05
N LYS A 319 -2.21 2.71 4.80
CA LYS A 319 -2.05 3.78 5.78
C LYS A 319 -3.00 3.66 7.00
N ILE A 320 -4.10 2.93 6.88
CA ILE A 320 -5.03 2.65 7.99
C ILE A 320 -4.26 2.03 9.16
N PHE A 321 -3.46 1.02 8.90
CA PHE A 321 -2.78 0.24 9.92
C PHE A 321 -1.78 1.08 10.73
N GLU A 322 -0.97 1.91 10.07
CA GLU A 322 0.03 2.77 10.74
C GLU A 322 -0.63 3.86 11.58
N ASN A 323 -1.71 4.50 11.08
CA ASN A 323 -2.45 5.51 11.83
C ASN A 323 -3.08 4.90 13.09
N LEU A 324 -3.75 3.76 12.96
CA LEU A 324 -4.39 3.08 14.10
C LEU A 324 -3.35 2.57 15.11
N ALA A 325 -2.21 2.05 14.64
CA ALA A 325 -1.13 1.60 15.53
C ALA A 325 -0.58 2.75 16.41
N LEU A 326 -0.55 3.98 15.88
CA LEU A 326 -0.19 5.19 16.60
C LEU A 326 -1.37 5.81 17.38
N GLY A 327 -2.49 5.10 17.48
CA GLY A 327 -3.66 5.52 18.26
C GLY A 327 -4.43 6.69 17.65
N LYS A 328 -4.33 6.88 16.30
CA LYS A 328 -5.10 7.93 15.61
C LYS A 328 -6.38 7.34 15.04
N PRO A 329 -7.55 7.82 15.48
CA PRO A 329 -8.83 7.41 14.90
C PRO A 329 -8.94 7.90 13.45
N LEU A 330 -9.86 7.29 12.69
CA LEU A 330 -9.99 7.57 11.27
C LEU A 330 -11.32 8.24 10.93
N LEU A 331 -11.27 9.19 10.01
CA LEU A 331 -12.37 9.56 9.14
C LEU A 331 -12.23 8.72 7.87
N LEU A 332 -12.98 7.64 7.78
CA LEU A 332 -12.83 6.62 6.74
C LEU A 332 -13.86 6.80 5.63
N SER A 333 -13.42 7.31 4.48
CA SER A 333 -14.26 7.46 3.29
C SER A 333 -13.93 6.36 2.27
N VAL A 334 -14.02 5.09 2.76
CA VAL A 334 -13.87 3.86 1.98
C VAL A 334 -14.94 2.89 2.48
N ASP A 335 -15.85 2.51 1.61
CA ASP A 335 -16.92 1.55 1.93
C ASP A 335 -16.45 0.10 1.75
N GLY A 336 -17.33 -0.85 2.07
CA GLY A 336 -17.09 -2.28 1.92
C GLY A 336 -16.18 -2.86 3.01
N GLU A 337 -15.10 -3.55 2.62
CA GLU A 337 -14.27 -4.32 3.56
C GLU A 337 -13.59 -3.45 4.61
N ALA A 338 -13.06 -2.28 4.22
CA ALA A 338 -12.42 -1.36 5.15
C ALA A 338 -13.41 -0.82 6.20
N ARG A 339 -14.63 -0.48 5.79
CA ARG A 339 -15.69 -0.05 6.70
C ARG A 339 -16.03 -1.16 7.70
N LYS A 340 -16.26 -2.37 7.21
CA LYS A 340 -16.55 -3.52 8.08
C LYS A 340 -15.48 -3.72 9.15
N LEU A 341 -14.20 -3.73 8.75
CA LEU A 341 -13.10 -4.01 9.68
C LEU A 341 -12.87 -2.88 10.68
N PHE A 342 -12.87 -1.61 10.24
CA PHE A 342 -12.37 -0.52 11.09
C PHE A 342 -13.47 0.35 11.69
N VAL A 343 -14.69 0.36 11.11
CA VAL A 343 -15.86 1.02 11.69
C VAL A 343 -16.68 0.03 12.51
N ASP A 344 -17.10 -1.09 11.89
CA ASP A 344 -18.09 -1.97 12.51
C ASP A 344 -17.45 -2.89 13.57
N GLU A 345 -16.29 -3.51 13.27
CA GLU A 345 -15.58 -4.42 14.17
C GLU A 345 -14.61 -3.68 15.09
N GLY A 346 -13.70 -2.90 14.52
CA GLY A 346 -12.61 -2.22 15.23
C GLY A 346 -13.05 -1.01 16.04
N LYS A 347 -14.24 -0.42 15.77
CA LYS A 347 -14.74 0.82 16.43
C LYS A 347 -13.70 1.95 16.47
N ALA A 348 -12.88 2.03 15.43
CA ALA A 348 -11.70 2.90 15.33
C ALA A 348 -11.86 4.02 14.31
N ALA A 349 -12.98 4.03 13.59
CA ALA A 349 -13.24 4.98 12.52
C ALA A 349 -14.70 5.46 12.52
N LEU A 350 -14.90 6.70 12.06
CA LEU A 350 -16.21 7.17 11.62
C LEU A 350 -16.30 7.00 10.10
N PHE A 351 -17.34 6.36 9.64
CA PHE A 351 -17.59 6.21 8.21
C PHE A 351 -18.05 7.53 7.61
N ILE A 352 -17.48 7.87 6.47
CA ILE A 352 -17.86 8.96 5.59
C ILE A 352 -18.23 8.33 4.25
N GLU A 353 -19.40 8.65 3.73
CA GLU A 353 -19.72 8.23 2.36
C GLU A 353 -18.67 8.79 1.40
N PRO A 354 -18.07 7.97 0.51
CA PRO A 354 -17.08 8.45 -0.45
C PRO A 354 -17.57 9.67 -1.24
N GLU A 355 -16.69 10.68 -1.34
CA GLU A 355 -16.93 11.98 -2.01
C GLU A 355 -17.99 12.88 -1.33
N ASN A 356 -18.45 12.56 -0.12
CA ASN A 356 -19.39 13.38 0.65
C ASN A 356 -18.66 14.37 1.57
N SER A 357 -18.43 15.58 1.08
CA SER A 357 -17.73 16.65 1.81
C SER A 357 -18.52 17.19 3.01
N GLN A 358 -19.85 17.23 2.91
CA GLN A 358 -20.70 17.67 4.01
C GLN A 358 -20.58 16.71 5.20
N MET A 359 -20.71 15.40 4.96
CA MET A 359 -20.55 14.39 5.99
C MET A 359 -19.13 14.40 6.59
N LEU A 360 -18.10 14.67 5.77
CA LEU A 360 -16.71 14.80 6.24
C LEU A 360 -16.60 16.01 7.19
N ALA A 361 -17.14 17.16 6.83
CA ALA A 361 -17.12 18.35 7.69
C ALA A 361 -17.88 18.10 9.01
N GLU A 362 -19.10 17.56 8.96
CA GLU A 362 -19.91 17.22 10.14
C GLU A 362 -19.18 16.28 11.10
N LYS A 363 -18.58 15.19 10.59
CA LYS A 363 -17.84 14.22 11.42
C LYS A 363 -16.52 14.80 11.95
N SER A 364 -15.88 15.70 11.21
CA SER A 364 -14.71 16.43 11.70
C SER A 364 -15.06 17.32 12.89
N LEU A 365 -16.15 18.10 12.80
CA LEU A 365 -16.65 18.93 13.90
C LEU A 365 -17.09 18.09 15.11
N LEU A 366 -17.71 16.93 14.89
CA LEU A 366 -18.07 15.99 15.96
C LEU A 366 -16.82 15.56 16.74
N LEU A 367 -15.72 15.22 16.06
CA LEU A 367 -14.48 14.80 16.72
C LEU A 367 -13.77 15.98 17.40
N GLU A 368 -13.76 17.16 16.80
CA GLU A 368 -13.21 18.38 17.41
C GLU A 368 -13.92 18.67 18.74
N ALA A 369 -15.25 18.55 18.79
CA ALA A 369 -16.06 18.79 19.99
C ALA A 369 -15.95 17.67 21.05
N ASN A 370 -15.42 16.48 20.69
CA ASN A 370 -15.44 15.29 21.56
C ASN A 370 -14.06 14.64 21.73
N PRO A 371 -13.12 15.24 22.48
CA PRO A 371 -11.79 14.68 22.71
C PRO A 371 -11.80 13.30 23.40
N ALA A 372 -12.86 12.98 24.14
CA ALA A 372 -13.03 11.67 24.76
C ALA A 372 -13.27 10.58 23.70
N LEU A 373 -14.13 10.86 22.73
CA LEU A 373 -14.39 9.96 21.60
C LEU A 373 -13.13 9.75 20.75
N VAL A 374 -12.35 10.79 20.49
CA VAL A 374 -11.08 10.69 19.76
C VAL A 374 -10.13 9.72 20.47
N ARG A 375 -9.98 9.84 21.81
CA ARG A 375 -9.14 8.93 22.59
C ARG A 375 -9.67 7.50 22.62
N GLU A 376 -10.98 7.31 22.78
CA GLU A 376 -11.63 6.00 22.79
C GLU A 376 -11.39 5.28 21.46
N MET A 377 -11.73 5.92 20.36
CA MET A 377 -11.54 5.35 19.02
C MET A 377 -10.08 5.07 18.69
N GLY A 378 -9.16 5.95 19.10
CA GLY A 378 -7.72 5.76 18.96
C GLY A 378 -7.22 4.52 19.70
N ASN A 379 -7.66 4.32 20.95
CA ASN A 379 -7.33 3.15 21.76
C ASN A 379 -7.92 1.86 21.16
N ASN A 380 -9.17 1.90 20.71
CA ASN A 380 -9.81 0.78 20.02
C ASN A 380 -9.01 0.38 18.77
N GLY A 381 -8.63 1.34 17.94
CA GLY A 381 -7.85 1.11 16.73
C GLY A 381 -6.49 0.49 17.03
N LYS A 382 -5.76 1.03 18.02
CA LYS A 382 -4.47 0.50 18.44
C LYS A 382 -4.59 -0.94 18.90
N THR A 383 -5.56 -1.25 19.76
CA THR A 383 -5.81 -2.58 20.29
C THR A 383 -6.22 -3.55 19.16
N TYR A 384 -7.10 -3.11 18.25
CA TYR A 384 -7.57 -3.93 17.14
C TYR A 384 -6.43 -4.30 16.18
N VAL A 385 -5.62 -3.32 15.78
CA VAL A 385 -4.46 -3.57 14.91
C VAL A 385 -3.43 -4.45 15.58
N GLN A 386 -3.16 -4.24 16.86
CA GLN A 386 -2.23 -5.06 17.64
C GLN A 386 -2.71 -6.53 17.75
N SER A 387 -4.02 -6.75 17.88
CA SER A 387 -4.58 -8.10 18.02
C SER A 387 -4.63 -8.87 16.70
N TYR A 388 -4.92 -8.20 15.58
CA TYR A 388 -5.26 -8.87 14.32
C TYR A 388 -4.30 -8.59 13.16
N PHE A 389 -3.55 -7.47 13.20
CA PHE A 389 -2.78 -6.99 12.05
C PHE A 389 -1.29 -6.77 12.35
N MET A 390 -0.77 -7.41 13.39
CA MET A 390 0.67 -7.50 13.59
C MET A 390 1.31 -8.33 12.49
N ARG A 391 2.29 -7.77 11.78
CA ARG A 391 2.96 -8.46 10.68
C ARG A 391 3.57 -9.80 11.10
N LYS A 392 4.17 -9.85 12.29
CA LYS A 392 4.69 -11.07 12.89
C LYS A 392 3.63 -12.18 12.95
N LYS A 393 2.42 -11.85 13.46
CA LYS A 393 1.30 -12.80 13.54
C LYS A 393 0.84 -13.23 12.16
N ILE A 394 0.61 -12.28 11.24
CA ILE A 394 0.19 -12.56 9.87
C ILE A 394 1.19 -13.49 9.17
N THR A 395 2.49 -13.22 9.32
CA THR A 395 3.55 -14.04 8.72
C THR A 395 3.59 -15.43 9.33
N SER A 396 3.51 -15.56 10.66
CA SER A 396 3.50 -16.85 11.35
C SER A 396 2.28 -17.69 10.95
N ASP A 397 1.09 -17.10 10.93
CA ASP A 397 -0.14 -17.77 10.53
C ASP A 397 -0.05 -18.25 9.06
N TRP A 398 0.47 -17.43 8.16
CA TRP A 398 0.69 -17.82 6.77
C TRP A 398 1.72 -18.95 6.62
N VAL A 399 2.86 -18.86 7.30
CA VAL A 399 3.91 -19.88 7.27
C VAL A 399 3.42 -21.24 7.77
N SER A 400 2.54 -21.27 8.78
CA SER A 400 1.95 -22.50 9.29
C SER A 400 1.11 -23.28 8.25
N LEU A 401 0.63 -22.60 7.22
CA LEU A 401 -0.14 -23.21 6.12
C LEU A 401 0.75 -23.78 5.00
N LEU A 402 2.06 -23.54 5.06
CA LEU A 402 3.00 -23.96 4.04
C LEU A 402 3.61 -25.36 4.35
N ASN A 403 3.46 -25.82 5.55
CA ASN A 403 4.00 -27.12 6.02
C ASN A 403 3.17 -28.32 5.55
#